data_bed62083e48654d918ec3d53ef88e882
#
_entry.id   bed62083e48654d918ec3d53ef88e882
#
_cell.length_a   1.000
_cell.length_b   1.000
_cell.length_c   1.000
_cell.angle_alpha   90.00
_cell.angle_beta   90.00
_cell.angle_gamma   90.00
#
_symmetry.space_group_name_H-M   'P 1'
#
loop_
_entity.id
_entity.type
_entity.pdbx_description
1 polymer ?
#
loop_
_entity_poly.entity_id
_entity_poly.type
_entity_poly.pdbx_seq_one_letter_code
_entity_poly.pdbx_strand_id
1 'polypeptide(L)'
;MKTQVAIIGGGPAGLLLSELLHRQGIDSVVLERQSRAYVLARIRAGVLEQTTVDLLRDIGLGERMDALGHAHDGMKIVWAGRDSLFIDCFKHLGKRFMAYGQTQIQADLFAAADRRNATVLTEV
;
A
#
# COMPACT_ATOMS: atom_id res chain seq x y z
N MET A 1 -19.95 20.03 -3.07
CA MET A 1 -18.67 19.61 -3.76
C MET A 1 -19.03 18.91 -5.05
N LYS A 2 -18.30 19.12 -6.14
CA LYS A 2 -18.44 18.40 -7.41
C LYS A 2 -17.12 17.70 -7.70
N THR A 3 -17.15 16.41 -8.00
CA THR A 3 -15.96 15.61 -8.32
C THR A 3 -16.33 14.59 -9.41
N GLN A 4 -15.33 14.05 -10.11
CA GLN A 4 -15.55 13.00 -11.11
C GLN A 4 -15.67 11.61 -10.44
N VAL A 5 -14.89 11.37 -9.38
CA VAL A 5 -14.86 10.08 -8.69
C VAL A 5 -14.95 10.27 -7.18
N ALA A 6 -15.84 9.54 -6.52
CA ALA A 6 -15.90 9.41 -5.07
C ALA A 6 -15.36 8.02 -4.67
N ILE A 7 -14.32 8.01 -3.85
CA ILE A 7 -13.66 6.79 -3.36
C ILE A 7 -14.12 6.55 -1.93
N ILE A 8 -14.75 5.42 -1.68
CA ILE A 8 -15.22 5.05 -0.35
C ILE A 8 -14.16 4.19 0.35
N GLY A 9 -13.54 4.76 1.36
CA GLY A 9 -12.49 4.16 2.18
C GLY A 9 -11.12 4.81 1.96
N GLY A 10 -10.55 5.35 3.05
CA GLY A 10 -9.21 5.97 3.10
C GLY A 10 -8.08 5.00 3.45
N GLY A 11 -8.28 3.71 3.21
CA GLY A 11 -7.23 2.69 3.33
C GLY A 11 -6.20 2.76 2.21
N PRO A 12 -5.19 1.86 2.20
CA PRO A 12 -4.13 1.87 1.19
C PRO A 12 -4.64 1.84 -0.24
N ALA A 13 -5.65 1.00 -0.52
CA ALA A 13 -6.24 0.88 -1.86
C ALA A 13 -6.92 2.18 -2.32
N GLY A 14 -7.71 2.82 -1.44
CA GLY A 14 -8.41 4.06 -1.80
C GLY A 14 -7.48 5.24 -2.00
N LEU A 15 -6.48 5.40 -1.13
CA LEU A 15 -5.47 6.45 -1.28
C LEU A 15 -4.58 6.23 -2.50
N LEU A 16 -4.19 4.98 -2.77
CA LEU A 16 -3.42 4.64 -3.98
C LEU A 16 -4.24 4.90 -5.25
N LEU A 17 -5.52 4.51 -5.27
CA LEU A 17 -6.41 4.82 -6.39
C LEU A 17 -6.53 6.33 -6.61
N SER A 18 -6.69 7.11 -5.54
CA SER A 18 -6.74 8.58 -5.64
C SER A 18 -5.45 9.17 -6.21
N GLU A 19 -4.29 8.60 -5.88
CA GLU A 19 -3.01 9.01 -6.46
C GLU A 19 -2.94 8.69 -7.96
N LEU A 20 -3.36 7.49 -8.36
CA LEU A 20 -3.38 7.07 -9.76
C LEU A 20 -4.33 7.92 -10.61
N LEU A 21 -5.53 8.23 -10.10
CA LEU A 21 -6.50 9.10 -10.77
C LEU A 21 -5.95 10.52 -10.96
N HIS A 22 -5.33 11.07 -9.91
CA HIS A 22 -4.69 12.38 -9.98
C HIS A 22 -3.65 12.46 -11.11
N ARG A 23 -2.83 11.44 -11.27
CA ARG A 23 -1.82 11.35 -12.35
C ARG A 23 -2.43 11.31 -13.74
N GLN A 24 -3.68 10.91 -13.85
CA GLN A 24 -4.46 10.92 -15.10
C GLN A 24 -5.30 12.19 -15.27
N GLY A 25 -5.16 13.18 -14.38
CA GLY A 25 -5.95 14.42 -14.40
C GLY A 25 -7.42 14.22 -14.05
N ILE A 26 -7.75 13.15 -13.30
CA ILE A 26 -9.12 12.83 -12.87
C ILE A 26 -9.31 13.30 -11.43
N ASP A 27 -10.29 14.18 -11.23
CA ASP A 27 -10.64 14.67 -9.90
C ASP A 27 -11.31 13.59 -9.05
N SER A 28 -10.79 13.42 -7.84
CA SER A 28 -11.37 12.46 -6.88
C SER A 28 -11.44 13.01 -5.46
N VAL A 29 -12.40 12.51 -4.71
CA VAL A 29 -12.53 12.70 -3.26
C VAL A 29 -12.48 11.35 -2.56
N VAL A 30 -11.70 11.25 -1.49
CA VAL A 30 -11.67 10.06 -0.63
C VAL A 30 -12.53 10.32 0.60
N LEU A 31 -13.46 9.42 0.89
CA LEU A 31 -14.36 9.46 2.03
C LEU A 31 -14.00 8.32 2.99
N GLU A 32 -13.60 8.65 4.21
CA GLU A 32 -13.23 7.68 5.24
C GLU A 32 -14.09 7.91 6.51
N ARG A 33 -14.75 6.85 6.98
CA ARG A 33 -15.61 6.94 8.17
C ARG A 33 -14.84 7.10 9.49
N GLN A 34 -13.57 6.71 9.53
CA GLN A 34 -12.74 6.80 10.72
C GLN A 34 -11.83 8.02 10.67
N SER A 35 -11.32 8.42 11.82
CA SER A 35 -10.29 9.45 11.88
C SER A 35 -8.98 8.97 11.23
N ARG A 36 -8.20 9.90 10.71
CA ARG A 36 -6.86 9.62 10.18
C ARG A 36 -5.96 8.94 11.23
N ALA A 37 -6.04 9.38 12.47
CA ALA A 37 -5.29 8.79 13.57
C ALA A 37 -5.66 7.32 13.79
N TYR A 38 -6.95 6.98 13.75
CA TYR A 38 -7.41 5.59 13.84
C TYR A 38 -6.88 4.74 12.69
N VAL A 39 -6.97 5.23 11.46
CA VAL A 39 -6.49 4.50 10.28
C VAL A 39 -5.00 4.21 10.38
N LEU A 40 -4.19 5.19 10.83
CA LEU A 40 -2.74 5.05 11.01
C LEU A 40 -2.37 4.14 12.19
N ALA A 41 -3.17 4.10 13.25
CA ALA A 41 -2.91 3.25 14.41
C ALA A 41 -3.29 1.77 14.18
N ARG A 42 -4.06 1.47 13.14
CA ARG A 42 -4.55 0.13 12.89
C ARG A 42 -3.47 -0.74 12.24
N ILE A 43 -2.85 -1.57 13.06
CA ILE A 43 -1.81 -2.51 12.61
C ILE A 43 -2.46 -3.64 11.79
N ARG A 44 -1.87 -3.93 10.63
CA ARG A 44 -2.21 -5.04 9.75
C ARG A 44 -0.93 -5.66 9.19
N ALA A 45 -1.06 -6.80 8.50
CA ALA A 45 0.06 -7.40 7.79
C ALA A 45 0.69 -6.42 6.79
N GLY A 46 1.99 -6.56 6.58
CA GLY A 46 2.77 -5.68 5.73
C GLY A 46 3.66 -6.47 4.78
N VAL A 47 3.03 -7.31 3.93
CA VAL A 47 3.74 -8.01 2.85
C VAL A 47 3.13 -7.57 1.52
N LEU A 48 3.97 -7.04 0.65
CA LEU A 48 3.62 -6.58 -0.68
C LEU A 48 4.11 -7.56 -1.72
N GLU A 49 3.27 -7.83 -2.69
CA GLU A 49 3.66 -8.54 -3.90
C GLU A 49 4.44 -7.62 -4.85
N GLN A 50 5.28 -8.21 -5.70
CA GLN A 50 6.13 -7.48 -6.64
C GLN A 50 5.36 -6.45 -7.47
N THR A 51 4.16 -6.78 -7.94
CA THR A 51 3.34 -5.87 -8.74
C THR A 51 3.00 -4.58 -7.98
N THR A 52 2.70 -4.67 -6.68
CA THR A 52 2.43 -3.50 -5.84
C THR A 52 3.72 -2.71 -5.58
N VAL A 53 4.83 -3.40 -5.36
CA VAL A 53 6.16 -2.79 -5.18
C VAL A 53 6.54 -1.97 -6.41
N ASP A 54 6.42 -2.57 -7.59
CA ASP A 54 6.75 -1.91 -8.86
C ASP A 54 5.84 -0.71 -9.10
N LEU A 55 4.53 -0.85 -8.85
CA LEU A 55 3.59 0.27 -8.97
C LEU A 55 3.97 1.44 -8.05
N LEU A 56 4.32 1.17 -6.78
CA LEU A 56 4.74 2.23 -5.84
C LEU A 56 6.02 2.92 -6.31
N ARG A 57 6.97 2.18 -6.89
CA ARG A 57 8.19 2.74 -7.49
C ARG A 57 7.88 3.61 -8.71
N ASP A 58 7.05 3.13 -9.62
CA ASP A 58 6.66 3.83 -10.84
C ASP A 58 5.97 5.17 -10.56
N ILE A 59 5.22 5.24 -9.47
CA ILE A 59 4.58 6.47 -9.03
C ILE A 59 5.42 7.31 -8.06
N GLY A 60 6.69 6.97 -7.84
CA GLY A 60 7.60 7.73 -6.98
C GLY A 60 7.29 7.67 -5.49
N LEU A 61 6.58 6.64 -5.04
CA LEU A 61 6.27 6.38 -3.62
C LEU A 61 7.03 5.18 -3.05
N GLY A 62 8.02 4.67 -3.79
CA GLY A 62 8.82 3.51 -3.39
C GLY A 62 10.05 3.81 -2.53
N GLU A 63 10.51 5.04 -2.46
CA GLU A 63 11.81 5.40 -1.82
C GLU A 63 11.92 4.91 -0.38
N ARG A 64 10.94 5.22 0.44
CA ARG A 64 10.94 4.82 1.86
C ARG A 64 10.74 3.31 2.02
N MET A 65 9.92 2.69 1.17
CA MET A 65 9.77 1.23 1.11
C MET A 65 11.09 0.54 0.76
N ASP A 66 11.84 1.06 -0.20
CA ASP A 66 13.13 0.50 -0.61
C ASP A 66 14.22 0.69 0.46
N ALA A 67 14.15 1.78 1.24
CA ALA A 67 15.09 2.05 2.32
C ALA A 67 14.82 1.23 3.60
N LEU A 68 13.56 0.93 3.92
CA LEU A 68 13.16 0.34 5.20
C LEU A 68 12.54 -1.05 5.08
N GLY A 69 12.11 -1.44 3.89
CA GLY A 69 11.51 -2.74 3.62
C GLY A 69 12.56 -3.85 3.49
N HIS A 70 12.09 -5.08 3.61
CA HIS A 70 12.92 -6.27 3.45
C HIS A 70 12.38 -7.14 2.32
N ALA A 71 13.19 -7.34 1.28
CA ALA A 71 12.84 -8.22 0.17
C ALA A 71 13.04 -9.69 0.55
N HIS A 72 12.07 -10.54 0.21
CA HIS A 72 12.09 -11.97 0.44
C HIS A 72 11.95 -12.73 -0.87
N ASP A 73 12.80 -13.73 -1.08
CA ASP A 73 12.79 -14.55 -2.30
C ASP A 73 11.63 -15.55 -2.32
N GLY A 74 11.03 -15.84 -1.18
CA GLY A 74 9.95 -16.81 -1.07
C GLY A 74 9.39 -16.91 0.34
N MET A 75 8.68 -18.01 0.59
CA MET A 75 8.08 -18.29 1.89
C MET A 75 8.39 -19.71 2.36
N LYS A 76 8.55 -19.88 3.66
CA LYS A 76 8.74 -21.18 4.29
C LYS A 76 7.46 -21.62 4.99
N ILE A 77 6.94 -22.76 4.63
CA ILE A 77 5.81 -23.40 5.29
C ILE A 77 6.35 -24.41 6.29
N VAL A 78 5.92 -24.28 7.54
CA VAL A 78 6.32 -25.16 8.63
C VAL A 78 5.06 -25.69 9.31
N TRP A 79 5.02 -27.01 9.55
CA TRP A 79 3.93 -27.64 10.33
C TRP A 79 4.47 -28.76 11.20
N ALA A 80 3.77 -29.03 12.31
CA ALA A 80 4.21 -29.97 13.31
C ALA A 80 4.41 -31.40 12.74
N GLY A 81 5.52 -32.05 13.10
CA GLY A 81 5.81 -33.44 12.74
C GLY A 81 6.17 -33.70 11.27
N ARG A 82 6.47 -32.66 10.49
CA ARG A 82 6.88 -32.80 9.08
C ARG A 82 8.05 -31.89 8.75
N ASP A 83 8.74 -32.20 7.64
CA ASP A 83 9.76 -31.32 7.09
C ASP A 83 9.15 -30.00 6.59
N SER A 84 9.89 -28.92 6.72
CA SER A 84 9.47 -27.63 6.21
C SER A 84 9.59 -27.59 4.68
N LEU A 85 8.64 -26.90 4.02
CA LEU A 85 8.68 -26.62 2.59
C LEU A 85 9.06 -25.15 2.37
N PHE A 86 10.09 -24.90 1.56
CA PHE A 86 10.39 -23.55 1.07
C PHE A 86 9.87 -23.40 -0.36
N ILE A 87 9.02 -22.39 -0.58
CA ILE A 87 8.54 -22.00 -1.90
C ILE A 87 9.39 -20.82 -2.36
N ASP A 88 10.31 -21.08 -3.27
CA ASP A 88 11.24 -20.09 -3.83
C ASP A 88 10.57 -19.36 -5.00
N CYS A 89 9.89 -18.27 -4.69
CA CYS A 89 9.17 -17.47 -5.68
C CYS A 89 10.14 -16.77 -6.64
N PHE A 90 11.30 -16.34 -6.16
CA PHE A 90 12.28 -15.70 -7.02
C PHE A 90 12.85 -16.66 -8.07
N LYS A 91 13.21 -17.85 -7.65
CA LYS A 91 13.70 -18.90 -8.56
C LYS A 91 12.68 -19.28 -9.64
N HIS A 92 11.40 -19.40 -9.27
CA HIS A 92 10.37 -19.88 -10.18
C HIS A 92 9.71 -18.80 -11.01
N LEU A 93 9.61 -17.57 -10.49
CA LEU A 93 8.83 -16.49 -11.11
C LEU A 93 9.65 -15.22 -11.38
N GLY A 94 10.90 -15.14 -10.89
CA GLY A 94 11.68 -13.91 -10.91
C GLY A 94 11.10 -12.79 -10.05
N LYS A 95 10.19 -13.10 -9.12
CA LYS A 95 9.46 -12.13 -8.30
C LYS A 95 9.72 -12.33 -6.83
N ARG A 96 9.72 -11.22 -6.09
CA ARG A 96 9.95 -11.17 -4.64
C ARG A 96 8.72 -10.65 -3.90
N PHE A 97 8.68 -10.90 -2.62
CA PHE A 97 7.82 -10.20 -1.69
C PHE A 97 8.62 -9.11 -0.99
N MET A 98 7.94 -8.00 -0.67
CA MET A 98 8.52 -6.93 0.15
C MET A 98 7.79 -6.88 1.49
N ALA A 99 8.49 -7.16 2.58
CA ALA A 99 7.97 -6.89 3.92
C ALA A 99 8.13 -5.40 4.21
N TYR A 100 7.02 -4.68 4.17
CA TYR A 100 6.93 -3.26 4.49
C TYR A 100 5.59 -3.00 5.16
N GLY A 101 5.59 -2.54 6.40
CA GLY A 101 4.41 -2.47 7.24
C GLY A 101 3.27 -1.67 6.62
N GLN A 102 2.05 -2.18 6.70
CA GLN A 102 0.88 -1.48 6.16
C GLN A 102 0.71 -0.07 6.74
N THR A 103 1.06 0.13 8.02
CA THR A 103 1.05 1.45 8.67
C THR A 103 2.00 2.43 7.97
N GLN A 104 3.15 1.95 7.54
CA GLN A 104 4.14 2.76 6.81
C GLN A 104 3.63 3.13 5.42
N ILE A 105 3.07 2.17 4.68
CA ILE A 105 2.42 2.42 3.37
C ILE A 105 1.31 3.45 3.52
N GLN A 106 0.46 3.27 4.54
CA GLN A 106 -0.65 4.18 4.82
C GLN A 106 -0.16 5.61 5.10
N ALA A 107 0.92 5.75 5.89
CA ALA A 107 1.54 7.04 6.17
C ALA A 107 2.12 7.68 4.90
N ASP A 108 2.79 6.91 4.06
CA ASP A 108 3.37 7.39 2.82
C ASP A 108 2.30 7.87 1.83
N LEU A 109 1.19 7.14 1.72
CA LEU A 109 0.06 7.50 0.88
C LEU A 109 -0.68 8.75 1.40
N PHE A 110 -0.87 8.90 2.71
CA PHE A 110 -1.40 10.12 3.28
C PHE A 110 -0.46 11.31 3.03
N ALA A 111 0.84 11.13 3.22
CA ALA A 111 1.81 12.19 2.94
C ALA A 111 1.81 12.59 1.45
N ALA A 112 1.62 11.65 0.53
CA ALA A 112 1.46 11.93 -0.89
C ALA A 112 0.19 12.72 -1.17
N ALA A 113 -0.94 12.34 -0.56
CA ALA A 113 -2.20 13.05 -0.66
C ALA A 113 -2.09 14.49 -0.15
N ASP A 114 -1.43 14.69 1.01
CA ASP A 114 -1.19 16.01 1.59
C ASP A 114 -0.33 16.90 0.66
N ARG A 115 0.76 16.36 0.11
CA ARG A 115 1.65 17.13 -0.80
C ARG A 115 0.94 17.69 -2.04
N ARG A 116 -0.06 16.98 -2.55
CA ARG A 116 -0.85 17.41 -3.70
C ARG A 116 -2.18 18.08 -3.34
N ASN A 117 -2.42 18.34 -2.06
CA ASN A 117 -3.66 18.92 -1.53
C ASN A 117 -4.91 18.10 -1.94
N ALA A 118 -4.81 16.77 -1.89
CA ALA A 118 -5.95 15.90 -2.20
C ALA A 118 -7.09 16.10 -1.20
N THR A 119 -8.31 15.99 -1.69
CA THR A 119 -9.49 16.01 -0.82
C THR A 119 -9.70 14.64 -0.18
N VAL A 120 -9.27 14.51 1.06
CA VAL A 120 -9.50 13.33 1.90
C VAL A 120 -10.34 13.76 3.10
N LEU A 121 -11.60 13.35 3.13
CA LEU A 121 -12.54 13.65 4.21
C LEU A 121 -12.59 12.43 5.14
N THR A 122 -12.28 12.65 6.39
CA THR A 122 -12.35 11.63 7.45
C THR A 122 -13.55 11.91 8.36
N GLU A 123 -14.02 10.87 9.07
CA GLU A 123 -15.15 10.95 10.00
C GLU A 123 -16.48 11.36 9.33
N VAL A 124 -16.68 10.87 8.09
CA VAL A 124 -17.88 11.11 7.27
C VAL A 124 -18.62 9.82 6.92
#